data_7e74857c2432b62ec89fa81ad5b21adf
#
_entry.id   7e74857c2432b62ec89fa81ad5b21adf
#
_cell.length_a   1.000
_cell.length_b   1.000
_cell.length_c   1.000
_cell.angle_alpha   90.00
_cell.angle_beta   90.00
_cell.angle_gamma   90.00
#
_symmetry.space_group_name_H-M   'P 1'
#
loop_
_entity.id
_entity.type
_entity.pdbx_description
1 polymer ?
#
loop_
_entity_poly.entity_id
_entity_poly.type
_entity_poly.pdbx_seq_one_letter_code
_entity_poly.pdbx_strand_id
1 'polypeptide(L)'
;MGLKHTLLCGLMLVSASAPPIPSWAQPSINNSGNNSGNNSGNNPGPSAPGEWTVYPGSYNSQRHSPLKQVTPANAHLLQVKWVYHVSGSRELEMTPVVKDGVMYIAQYNRVDAIDARSGNVIWRYQRPPASTAAYRGTSVYDNKVFIATTDAHLVALDARSGGVVWDVPVNAGRRLSGVPPMVVKGKVIVGVLDQPDGYIQAYDAKTGKYLWTWHAIPRPEDPEYKSWSGNTKEGGGAIWMSGSFDPEQNAIIYGAIDIDTGKLKWYFQTTPHDQHDWDATSGSQVLVDTNYQGKPRKLLMHADRNGFFYLLDRTNGKFLRGNSFIDDMNWASGLSPEGRPILIGDGAKPSVKGTLTCPSTAGATNWPSPTYSPVTGWLYFHAVEGCGVNFRSSTTPGAGTSYIESPEEQHRWVSHIRAMDPLTGKRMWDLTEVRSNHYGPGLMSTASGLLFAPEHFGQTTMLDARTGKRLWHFNTGDFITASPITYMLDGKQYFAIASGTNIFTFGLPDSAPAAGGKP
;
A
#
# COMPACT_ATOMS: atom_id res chain seq x y z
N MET A 1 57.29 41.99 -16.72
CA MET A 1 57.26 41.23 -17.98
C MET A 1 56.44 39.94 -17.72
N GLY A 2 55.22 39.99 -18.09
CA GLY A 2 54.26 38.85 -17.87
C GLY A 2 53.67 38.47 -19.20
N LEU A 3 53.66 37.18 -19.49
CA LEU A 3 52.92 36.62 -20.62
C LEU A 3 51.61 36.05 -20.13
N LYS A 4 50.50 36.55 -20.62
CA LYS A 4 49.16 35.95 -20.51
C LYS A 4 49.01 34.89 -21.62
N HIS A 5 48.72 33.66 -21.24
CA HIS A 5 48.23 32.65 -22.19
C HIS A 5 46.74 32.45 -21.96
N THR A 6 45.97 32.84 -22.95
CA THR A 6 44.52 32.57 -23.06
C THR A 6 44.35 31.24 -23.79
N LEU A 7 43.83 30.22 -23.08
CA LEU A 7 43.39 28.96 -23.70
C LEU A 7 41.91 29.10 -24.02
N LEU A 8 41.56 29.07 -25.29
CA LEU A 8 40.21 28.86 -25.79
C LEU A 8 39.92 27.37 -25.72
N CYS A 9 38.97 26.97 -24.89
CA CYS A 9 38.42 25.60 -24.88
C CYS A 9 37.15 25.58 -25.71
N GLY A 10 37.23 25.02 -26.93
CA GLY A 10 36.06 24.81 -27.78
C GLY A 10 35.19 23.66 -27.26
N LEU A 11 33.94 23.96 -26.94
CA LEU A 11 32.92 22.94 -26.65
C LEU A 11 32.51 22.27 -27.96
N MET A 12 32.92 21.01 -28.18
CA MET A 12 32.26 20.13 -29.15
C MET A 12 31.02 19.52 -28.51
N LEU A 13 29.83 19.90 -28.95
CA LEU A 13 28.58 19.21 -28.70
C LEU A 13 28.56 17.89 -29.51
N VAL A 14 28.85 16.79 -28.85
CA VAL A 14 28.62 15.47 -29.42
C VAL A 14 27.14 15.09 -29.10
N SER A 15 26.29 15.15 -30.11
CA SER A 15 24.94 14.60 -30.06
C SER A 15 25.07 13.07 -30.08
N ALA A 16 24.96 12.43 -28.93
CA ALA A 16 24.83 10.99 -28.83
C ALA A 16 23.41 10.58 -29.24
N SER A 17 23.26 10.09 -30.46
CA SER A 17 22.05 9.36 -30.87
C SER A 17 22.00 8.02 -30.12
N ALA A 18 20.88 7.75 -29.45
CA ALA A 18 20.64 6.46 -28.81
C ALA A 18 20.66 5.34 -29.86
N PRO A 19 21.23 4.16 -29.54
CA PRO A 19 21.25 3.05 -30.47
C PRO A 19 19.81 2.55 -30.72
N PRO A 20 19.50 2.03 -31.93
CA PRO A 20 18.20 1.46 -32.23
C PRO A 20 17.92 0.21 -31.40
N ILE A 21 16.68 0.09 -30.89
CA ILE A 21 16.21 -1.04 -30.09
C ILE A 21 16.23 -2.30 -30.98
N PRO A 22 16.85 -3.42 -30.52
CA PRO A 22 16.86 -4.66 -31.30
C PRO A 22 15.46 -5.19 -31.56
N SER A 23 15.22 -5.76 -32.73
CA SER A 23 13.90 -6.24 -33.20
C SER A 23 13.25 -7.34 -32.35
N TRP A 24 14.00 -8.01 -31.47
CA TRP A 24 13.49 -9.00 -30.50
C TRP A 24 12.85 -8.35 -29.26
N ALA A 25 13.04 -7.06 -29.02
CA ALA A 25 12.45 -6.31 -27.91
C ALA A 25 11.07 -5.73 -28.22
N GLN A 26 10.51 -6.01 -29.39
CA GLN A 26 9.14 -5.61 -29.72
C GLN A 26 8.17 -6.74 -29.39
N PRO A 27 7.23 -6.55 -28.44
CA PRO A 27 6.16 -7.53 -28.25
C PRO A 27 5.29 -7.59 -29.51
N SER A 28 5.11 -8.78 -30.07
CA SER A 28 4.15 -9.01 -31.15
C SER A 28 2.73 -8.81 -30.61
N ILE A 29 2.10 -7.72 -31.01
CA ILE A 29 0.70 -7.44 -30.71
C ILE A 29 -0.16 -8.27 -31.66
N ASN A 30 -0.59 -9.45 -31.22
CA ASN A 30 -1.70 -10.15 -31.86
C ASN A 30 -3.01 -9.59 -31.29
N ASN A 31 -3.57 -8.63 -32.00
CA ASN A 31 -4.94 -8.16 -31.83
C ASN A 31 -5.90 -9.16 -32.49
N SER A 32 -6.53 -10.03 -31.69
CA SER A 32 -7.76 -10.71 -32.08
C SER A 32 -8.71 -10.82 -30.90
N GLY A 33 -9.63 -9.87 -30.81
CA GLY A 33 -10.69 -9.87 -29.80
C GLY A 33 -11.50 -8.58 -29.89
N ASN A 34 -12.39 -8.49 -30.90
CA ASN A 34 -13.44 -7.48 -30.96
C ASN A 34 -14.27 -7.51 -29.67
N ASN A 35 -14.28 -6.42 -28.94
CA ASN A 35 -15.42 -6.02 -28.12
C ASN A 35 -15.63 -4.51 -28.26
N SER A 36 -16.51 -4.17 -29.18
CA SER A 36 -17.10 -2.86 -29.32
C SER A 36 -18.07 -2.61 -28.16
N GLY A 37 -17.61 -1.88 -27.18
CA GLY A 37 -18.43 -1.29 -26.11
C GLY A 37 -18.01 0.15 -25.93
N ASN A 38 -18.73 1.07 -26.57
CA ASN A 38 -18.65 2.50 -26.31
C ASN A 38 -18.87 2.77 -24.82
N ASN A 39 -17.83 3.19 -24.12
CA ASN A 39 -17.96 3.92 -22.87
C ASN A 39 -17.05 5.15 -22.93
N SER A 40 -17.60 6.22 -23.47
CA SER A 40 -17.07 7.57 -23.35
C SER A 40 -17.32 8.08 -21.93
N GLY A 41 -16.45 7.74 -21.02
CA GLY A 41 -16.39 8.28 -19.66
C GLY A 41 -15.03 7.95 -19.09
N ASN A 42 -14.26 8.98 -18.72
CA ASN A 42 -12.92 8.93 -18.11
C ASN A 42 -12.87 8.18 -16.76
N ASN A 43 -13.35 6.94 -16.71
CA ASN A 43 -13.20 6.06 -15.56
C ASN A 43 -12.24 4.96 -15.96
N PRO A 44 -10.97 4.98 -15.54
CA PRO A 44 -10.12 3.83 -15.71
C PRO A 44 -10.72 2.76 -14.82
N GLY A 45 -11.35 1.78 -15.43
CA GLY A 45 -11.83 0.59 -14.78
C GLY A 45 -10.72 -0.09 -13.96
N PRO A 46 -11.04 -1.14 -13.20
CA PRO A 46 -10.03 -1.96 -12.57
C PRO A 46 -9.00 -2.39 -13.62
N SER A 47 -7.76 -2.63 -13.17
CA SER A 47 -6.70 -3.22 -14.02
C SER A 47 -7.30 -4.33 -14.88
N ALA A 48 -6.90 -4.42 -16.14
CA ALA A 48 -7.37 -5.51 -17.00
C ALA A 48 -7.17 -6.86 -16.28
N PRO A 49 -8.05 -7.84 -16.46
CA PRO A 49 -7.87 -9.14 -15.85
C PRO A 49 -6.46 -9.68 -16.14
N GLY A 50 -5.66 -9.87 -15.08
CA GLY A 50 -4.27 -10.29 -15.24
C GLY A 50 -3.22 -9.19 -15.13
N GLU A 51 -3.61 -7.94 -14.93
CA GLU A 51 -2.69 -6.84 -14.60
C GLU A 51 -2.75 -6.44 -13.13
N TRP A 52 -1.73 -5.70 -12.67
CA TRP A 52 -1.66 -5.12 -11.33
C TRP A 52 -1.05 -3.72 -11.43
N THR A 53 -1.86 -2.71 -11.75
CA THR A 53 -1.37 -1.38 -12.18
C THR A 53 -1.25 -0.34 -11.07
N VAL A 54 -1.79 -0.62 -9.89
CA VAL A 54 -1.77 0.25 -8.71
C VAL A 54 -1.36 -0.53 -7.47
N TYR A 55 -0.83 0.15 -6.46
CA TYR A 55 -0.36 -0.47 -5.21
C TYR A 55 -1.35 -1.48 -4.61
N PRO A 56 -2.64 -1.16 -4.38
CA PRO A 56 -3.58 -2.12 -3.81
C PRO A 56 -4.19 -3.11 -4.81
N GLY A 57 -3.75 -3.12 -6.07
CA GLY A 57 -4.26 -3.96 -7.16
C GLY A 57 -5.60 -3.51 -7.74
N SER A 58 -6.39 -2.77 -6.99
CA SER A 58 -7.68 -2.20 -7.39
C SER A 58 -8.00 -0.98 -6.55
N TYR A 59 -8.84 -0.09 -7.07
CA TYR A 59 -9.20 1.15 -6.36
C TYR A 59 -10.02 0.92 -5.08
N ASN A 60 -10.69 -0.21 -4.95
CA ASN A 60 -11.41 -0.60 -3.73
C ASN A 60 -10.52 -1.23 -2.65
N SER A 61 -9.23 -1.35 -2.90
CA SER A 61 -8.20 -1.88 -1.99
C SER A 61 -8.47 -3.30 -1.46
N GLN A 62 -9.24 -4.11 -2.19
CA GLN A 62 -9.52 -5.48 -1.76
C GLN A 62 -8.32 -6.42 -1.89
N ARG A 63 -7.31 -6.09 -2.70
CA ARG A 63 -6.18 -6.96 -3.04
C ARG A 63 -6.60 -8.38 -3.41
N HIS A 64 -7.72 -8.47 -4.11
CA HIS A 64 -8.31 -9.71 -4.59
C HIS A 64 -8.12 -9.82 -6.10
N SER A 65 -7.55 -10.92 -6.55
CA SER A 65 -7.35 -11.20 -7.97
C SER A 65 -8.44 -12.11 -8.53
N PRO A 66 -9.01 -11.82 -9.70
CA PRO A 66 -9.98 -12.68 -10.38
C PRO A 66 -9.35 -13.94 -10.97
N LEU A 67 -8.01 -14.09 -10.95
CA LEU A 67 -7.30 -15.21 -11.55
C LEU A 67 -7.57 -16.53 -10.82
N LYS A 68 -7.65 -17.64 -11.60
CA LYS A 68 -8.05 -18.96 -11.10
C LYS A 68 -7.17 -20.11 -11.60
N GLN A 69 -6.08 -19.87 -12.32
CA GLN A 69 -5.26 -20.95 -12.88
C GLN A 69 -4.55 -21.74 -11.77
N VAL A 70 -4.04 -21.01 -10.76
CA VAL A 70 -3.52 -21.65 -9.56
C VAL A 70 -4.69 -21.83 -8.57
N THR A 71 -4.85 -23.04 -8.08
CA THR A 71 -5.96 -23.51 -7.25
C THR A 71 -5.43 -24.21 -6.01
N PRO A 72 -6.25 -24.49 -4.98
CA PRO A 72 -5.83 -25.32 -3.85
C PRO A 72 -5.29 -26.69 -4.25
N ALA A 73 -5.74 -27.25 -5.38
CA ALA A 73 -5.33 -28.57 -5.85
C ALA A 73 -3.93 -28.58 -6.47
N ASN A 74 -3.47 -27.47 -7.10
CA ASN A 74 -2.19 -27.43 -7.79
C ASN A 74 -1.19 -26.42 -7.20
N ALA A 75 -1.56 -25.67 -6.15
CA ALA A 75 -0.69 -24.68 -5.51
C ALA A 75 0.65 -25.30 -5.02
N HIS A 76 0.64 -26.57 -4.61
CA HIS A 76 1.85 -27.29 -4.20
C HIS A 76 2.90 -27.46 -5.31
N LEU A 77 2.52 -27.23 -6.58
CA LEU A 77 3.42 -27.29 -7.74
C LEU A 77 4.12 -25.96 -8.04
N LEU A 78 3.81 -24.88 -7.31
CA LEU A 78 4.45 -23.58 -7.53
C LEU A 78 5.97 -23.69 -7.36
N GLN A 79 6.68 -23.09 -8.29
CA GLN A 79 8.14 -23.03 -8.30
C GLN A 79 8.61 -21.62 -8.67
N VAL A 80 9.83 -21.28 -8.28
CA VAL A 80 10.47 -20.02 -8.70
C VAL A 80 10.63 -20.03 -10.22
N LYS A 81 10.21 -18.96 -10.88
CA LYS A 81 10.41 -18.76 -12.33
C LYS A 81 11.63 -17.91 -12.62
N TRP A 82 11.79 -16.86 -11.86
CA TRP A 82 12.95 -15.98 -11.92
C TRP A 82 13.10 -15.19 -10.61
N VAL A 83 14.30 -14.68 -10.40
CA VAL A 83 14.63 -13.76 -9.30
C VAL A 83 15.33 -12.55 -9.90
N TYR A 84 14.90 -11.35 -9.53
CA TYR A 84 15.55 -10.10 -9.92
C TYR A 84 16.16 -9.43 -8.71
N HIS A 85 17.47 -9.18 -8.73
CA HIS A 85 18.17 -8.46 -7.68
C HIS A 85 18.17 -6.95 -7.95
N VAL A 86 17.65 -6.17 -7.00
CA VAL A 86 17.64 -4.71 -7.07
C VAL A 86 18.89 -4.16 -6.42
N SER A 87 19.95 -4.01 -7.22
CA SER A 87 21.26 -3.55 -6.75
C SER A 87 21.21 -2.17 -6.08
N GLY A 88 22.00 -1.98 -5.02
CA GLY A 88 22.12 -0.69 -4.33
C GLY A 88 20.89 -0.31 -3.48
N SER A 89 19.95 -1.24 -3.25
CA SER A 89 18.86 -1.07 -2.30
C SER A 89 19.19 -1.69 -0.94
N ARG A 90 18.37 -1.31 0.03
CA ARG A 90 18.21 -2.03 1.31
C ARG A 90 16.99 -2.93 1.18
N GLU A 91 16.28 -3.18 2.26
CA GLU A 91 15.02 -3.88 2.27
C GLU A 91 13.96 -3.18 1.37
N LEU A 92 13.26 -3.97 0.57
CA LEU A 92 12.23 -3.49 -0.36
C LEU A 92 10.85 -3.57 0.30
N GLU A 93 10.28 -2.42 0.65
CA GLU A 93 8.89 -2.33 1.12
C GLU A 93 7.88 -2.22 -0.04
N MET A 94 8.37 -2.13 -1.27
CA MET A 94 7.56 -1.80 -2.43
C MET A 94 6.74 -2.98 -2.95
N THR A 95 5.52 -2.69 -3.38
CA THR A 95 4.71 -3.60 -4.19
C THR A 95 5.03 -3.34 -5.66
N PRO A 96 5.49 -4.34 -6.43
CA PRO A 96 5.67 -4.19 -7.87
C PRO A 96 4.32 -4.00 -8.56
N VAL A 97 4.31 -3.31 -9.70
CA VAL A 97 3.13 -3.20 -10.56
C VAL A 97 3.41 -3.80 -11.93
N VAL A 98 2.39 -4.40 -12.54
CA VAL A 98 2.53 -5.08 -13.85
C VAL A 98 1.48 -4.58 -14.81
N LYS A 99 1.94 -4.14 -16.00
CA LYS A 99 1.09 -3.71 -17.10
C LYS A 99 1.72 -4.13 -18.44
N ASP A 100 0.91 -4.64 -19.35
CA ASP A 100 1.35 -5.02 -20.71
C ASP A 100 2.61 -5.91 -20.72
N GLY A 101 2.75 -6.82 -19.75
CA GLY A 101 3.90 -7.73 -19.63
C GLY A 101 5.18 -7.10 -19.06
N VAL A 102 5.13 -5.83 -18.65
CA VAL A 102 6.26 -5.13 -18.01
C VAL A 102 5.98 -5.00 -16.52
N MET A 103 6.95 -5.40 -15.70
CA MET A 103 6.93 -5.17 -14.26
C MET A 103 7.76 -3.94 -13.92
N TYR A 104 7.17 -3.02 -13.16
CA TYR A 104 7.84 -1.79 -12.70
C TYR A 104 8.13 -1.92 -11.21
N ILE A 105 9.40 -1.77 -10.88
CA ILE A 105 9.98 -1.87 -9.53
C ILE A 105 10.47 -0.47 -9.17
N ALA A 106 9.73 0.21 -8.29
CA ALA A 106 10.03 1.59 -7.94
C ALA A 106 10.63 1.70 -6.54
N GLN A 107 11.63 2.54 -6.43
CA GLN A 107 12.19 3.05 -5.18
C GLN A 107 12.26 4.57 -5.26
N TYR A 108 12.66 5.24 -4.18
CA TYR A 108 12.98 6.66 -4.30
C TYR A 108 14.04 6.89 -5.38
N ASN A 109 13.76 7.85 -6.25
CA ASN A 109 14.67 8.29 -7.31
C ASN A 109 15.01 7.21 -8.35
N ARG A 110 14.34 6.05 -8.35
CA ARG A 110 14.64 4.97 -9.27
C ARG A 110 13.39 4.18 -9.68
N VAL A 111 13.36 3.79 -10.96
CA VAL A 111 12.44 2.79 -11.49
C VAL A 111 13.21 1.83 -12.37
N ASP A 112 13.07 0.53 -12.12
CA ASP A 112 13.48 -0.53 -13.02
C ASP A 112 12.23 -1.09 -13.71
N ALA A 113 12.19 -1.04 -15.04
CA ALA A 113 11.19 -1.77 -15.83
C ALA A 113 11.84 -3.07 -16.32
N ILE A 114 11.20 -4.18 -16.02
CA ILE A 114 11.69 -5.49 -16.38
C ILE A 114 10.62 -6.27 -17.13
N ASP A 115 11.04 -7.18 -17.99
CA ASP A 115 10.14 -8.15 -18.62
C ASP A 115 9.57 -9.08 -17.53
N ALA A 116 8.26 -9.03 -17.31
CA ALA A 116 7.60 -9.80 -16.25
C ALA A 116 7.61 -11.32 -16.49
N ARG A 117 8.01 -11.78 -17.70
CA ARG A 117 8.17 -13.19 -18.06
C ARG A 117 9.51 -13.74 -17.62
N SER A 118 10.58 -12.94 -17.74
CA SER A 118 11.98 -13.39 -17.61
C SER A 118 12.75 -12.71 -16.49
N GLY A 119 12.29 -11.57 -15.98
CA GLY A 119 13.06 -10.74 -15.04
C GLY A 119 14.16 -9.90 -15.69
N ASN A 120 14.27 -9.89 -17.04
CA ASN A 120 15.30 -9.12 -17.75
C ASN A 120 14.96 -7.62 -17.73
N VAL A 121 15.98 -6.78 -17.50
CA VAL A 121 15.82 -5.32 -17.50
C VAL A 121 15.52 -4.82 -18.92
N ILE A 122 14.47 -4.01 -19.07
CA ILE A 122 14.11 -3.31 -20.29
C ILE A 122 14.72 -1.92 -20.26
N TRP A 123 14.44 -1.17 -19.19
CA TRP A 123 15.03 0.14 -18.97
C TRP A 123 15.16 0.46 -17.48
N ARG A 124 15.98 1.47 -17.14
CA ARG A 124 16.14 1.99 -15.80
C ARG A 124 16.13 3.51 -15.83
N TYR A 125 15.33 4.10 -14.99
CA TYR A 125 15.40 5.51 -14.64
C TYR A 125 16.14 5.67 -13.30
N GLN A 126 17.06 6.62 -13.22
CA GLN A 126 17.76 6.95 -11.99
C GLN A 126 17.96 8.46 -11.89
N ARG A 127 17.41 9.07 -10.82
CA ARG A 127 17.62 10.49 -10.47
C ARG A 127 18.65 10.59 -9.36
N PRO A 128 19.69 11.45 -9.50
CA PRO A 128 20.62 11.73 -8.40
C PRO A 128 19.98 12.60 -7.30
N PRO A 129 20.41 12.46 -6.03
CA PRO A 129 21.26 11.38 -5.54
C PRO A 129 20.48 10.04 -5.48
N ALA A 130 21.19 8.93 -5.52
CA ALA A 130 20.59 7.64 -5.23
C ALA A 130 20.08 7.59 -3.78
N SER A 131 18.96 6.92 -3.55
CA SER A 131 18.35 6.80 -2.23
C SER A 131 18.09 5.34 -1.88
N THR A 132 18.33 5.00 -0.62
CA THR A 132 17.99 3.69 -0.04
C THR A 132 16.85 3.80 0.99
N ALA A 133 16.16 4.95 1.04
CA ALA A 133 15.01 5.12 1.92
C ALA A 133 13.85 4.21 1.48
N ALA A 134 13.06 3.79 2.44
CA ALA A 134 11.87 2.97 2.19
C ALA A 134 10.88 3.66 1.25
N TYR A 135 10.40 2.93 0.26
CA TYR A 135 9.45 3.40 -0.74
C TYR A 135 8.46 2.29 -1.07
N ARG A 136 7.16 2.58 -1.09
CA ARG A 136 6.14 1.54 -1.14
C ARG A 136 5.64 1.19 -2.54
N GLY A 137 6.14 1.87 -3.58
CA GLY A 137 5.86 1.49 -4.96
C GLY A 137 5.42 2.65 -5.86
N THR A 138 4.77 2.30 -6.95
CA THR A 138 4.38 3.21 -8.03
C THR A 138 2.97 2.89 -8.53
N SER A 139 2.49 3.70 -9.49
CA SER A 139 1.29 3.42 -10.28
C SER A 139 1.59 3.60 -11.76
N VAL A 140 0.92 2.79 -12.59
CA VAL A 140 0.96 2.91 -14.04
C VAL A 140 -0.41 3.34 -14.55
N TYR A 141 -0.45 4.44 -15.32
CA TYR A 141 -1.68 4.98 -15.88
C TYR A 141 -1.39 5.68 -17.22
N ASP A 142 -2.20 5.43 -18.24
CA ASP A 142 -2.09 6.08 -19.56
C ASP A 142 -0.65 6.11 -20.09
N ASN A 143 -0.01 4.93 -20.15
CA ASN A 143 1.37 4.74 -20.61
C ASN A 143 2.43 5.56 -19.83
N LYS A 144 2.15 5.92 -18.60
CA LYS A 144 3.09 6.61 -17.70
C LYS A 144 3.27 5.87 -16.39
N VAL A 145 4.48 5.94 -15.87
CA VAL A 145 4.86 5.48 -14.53
C VAL A 145 5.09 6.70 -13.66
N PHE A 146 4.49 6.76 -12.47
CA PHE A 146 4.56 7.93 -11.60
C PHE A 146 5.34 7.61 -10.34
N ILE A 147 6.36 8.43 -10.04
CA ILE A 147 7.16 8.30 -8.83
C ILE A 147 7.28 9.62 -8.07
N ALA A 148 7.40 9.51 -6.75
CA ALA A 148 7.84 10.58 -5.89
C ALA A 148 9.35 10.47 -5.65
N THR A 149 10.03 11.60 -5.49
CA THR A 149 11.50 11.66 -5.32
C THR A 149 11.89 12.27 -3.99
N THR A 150 13.11 12.01 -3.54
CA THR A 150 13.63 12.51 -2.24
C THR A 150 13.83 14.02 -2.20
N ASP A 151 13.94 14.66 -3.35
CA ASP A 151 14.01 16.13 -3.51
C ASP A 151 12.62 16.77 -3.72
N ALA A 152 11.56 16.04 -3.32
CA ALA A 152 10.18 16.49 -3.34
C ALA A 152 9.64 16.82 -4.75
N HIS A 153 10.00 16.01 -5.73
CA HIS A 153 9.41 16.08 -7.07
C HIS A 153 8.46 14.91 -7.32
N LEU A 154 7.43 15.17 -8.10
CA LEU A 154 6.58 14.16 -8.72
C LEU A 154 7.00 14.06 -10.19
N VAL A 155 7.36 12.85 -10.61
CA VAL A 155 7.89 12.59 -11.96
C VAL A 155 6.99 11.59 -12.66
N ALA A 156 6.62 11.89 -13.91
CA ALA A 156 6.00 10.93 -14.82
C ALA A 156 7.01 10.48 -15.86
N LEU A 157 7.18 9.18 -15.98
CA LEU A 157 8.05 8.54 -16.95
C LEU A 157 7.19 7.89 -18.05
N ASP A 158 7.66 7.93 -19.27
CA ASP A 158 7.09 7.12 -20.35
C ASP A 158 7.29 5.63 -20.03
N ALA A 159 6.21 4.87 -20.01
CA ALA A 159 6.23 3.46 -19.58
C ALA A 159 7.08 2.55 -20.47
N ARG A 160 7.28 2.89 -21.74
CA ARG A 160 8.05 2.09 -22.70
C ARG A 160 9.54 2.36 -22.63
N SER A 161 9.91 3.63 -22.48
CA SER A 161 11.31 4.08 -22.61
C SER A 161 11.98 4.49 -21.30
N GLY A 162 11.18 4.79 -20.25
CA GLY A 162 11.70 5.38 -19.02
C GLY A 162 12.06 6.86 -19.15
N GLY A 163 11.81 7.47 -20.31
CA GLY A 163 12.04 8.90 -20.54
C GLY A 163 11.11 9.77 -19.70
N VAL A 164 11.62 10.90 -19.20
CA VAL A 164 10.83 11.86 -18.41
C VAL A 164 9.81 12.54 -19.31
N VAL A 165 8.53 12.39 -19.00
CA VAL A 165 7.41 13.10 -19.69
C VAL A 165 7.21 14.46 -19.06
N TRP A 166 7.20 14.52 -17.74
CA TRP A 166 7.18 15.76 -16.96
C TRP A 166 7.77 15.51 -15.57
N ASP A 167 8.26 16.58 -14.95
CA ASP A 167 8.93 16.60 -13.66
C ASP A 167 8.56 17.91 -12.96
N VAL A 168 7.83 17.83 -11.85
CA VAL A 168 7.32 19.02 -11.15
C VAL A 168 7.63 18.95 -9.66
N PRO A 169 8.03 20.09 -9.04
CA PRO A 169 8.17 20.15 -7.60
C PRO A 169 6.79 20.04 -6.94
N VAL A 170 6.68 19.17 -5.91
CA VAL A 170 5.45 18.99 -5.15
C VAL A 170 5.38 19.99 -4.01
N ASN A 171 6.45 20.21 -3.32
CA ASN A 171 6.49 21.16 -2.23
C ASN A 171 7.91 21.65 -2.01
N ALA A 172 8.16 22.94 -2.25
CA ALA A 172 9.50 23.51 -2.23
C ALA A 172 10.27 23.17 -0.94
N GLY A 173 11.24 22.26 -1.04
CA GLY A 173 12.17 21.89 0.01
C GLY A 173 11.63 20.94 1.07
N ARG A 174 10.45 20.32 0.88
CA ARG A 174 9.84 19.41 1.85
C ARG A 174 9.81 17.96 1.36
N ARG A 175 9.74 17.02 2.29
CA ARG A 175 9.86 15.60 2.05
C ARG A 175 8.52 15.00 1.59
N LEU A 176 8.50 14.32 0.45
CA LEU A 176 7.38 13.46 0.10
C LEU A 176 7.38 12.21 0.97
N SER A 177 6.17 11.77 1.31
CA SER A 177 6.01 10.47 1.93
C SER A 177 6.37 9.36 0.94
N GLY A 178 6.92 8.23 1.42
CA GLY A 178 7.22 7.05 0.61
C GLY A 178 5.98 6.34 0.03
N VAL A 179 4.88 7.07 -0.13
CA VAL A 179 3.60 6.60 -0.65
C VAL A 179 3.69 6.39 -2.16
N PRO A 180 3.17 5.27 -2.69
CA PRO A 180 2.93 5.17 -4.12
C PRO A 180 1.96 6.27 -4.57
N PRO A 181 2.31 7.08 -5.58
CA PRO A 181 1.35 8.02 -6.14
C PRO A 181 0.08 7.29 -6.58
N MET A 182 -1.08 7.71 -6.11
CA MET A 182 -2.35 7.14 -6.54
C MET A 182 -2.82 7.87 -7.80
N VAL A 183 -3.09 7.13 -8.88
CA VAL A 183 -3.58 7.75 -10.11
C VAL A 183 -4.99 7.30 -10.40
N VAL A 184 -5.92 8.26 -10.48
CA VAL A 184 -7.34 7.98 -10.72
C VAL A 184 -7.99 9.14 -11.47
N LYS A 185 -8.84 8.83 -12.47
CA LYS A 185 -9.57 9.84 -13.27
C LYS A 185 -8.66 10.94 -13.85
N GLY A 186 -7.45 10.57 -14.31
CA GLY A 186 -6.50 11.52 -14.86
C GLY A 186 -5.82 12.43 -13.85
N LYS A 187 -5.90 12.14 -12.56
CA LYS A 187 -5.26 12.88 -11.48
C LYS A 187 -4.27 12.00 -10.72
N VAL A 188 -3.11 12.56 -10.41
CA VAL A 188 -2.09 11.94 -9.56
C VAL A 188 -2.19 12.55 -8.17
N ILE A 189 -2.41 11.70 -7.19
CA ILE A 189 -2.55 12.10 -5.78
C ILE A 189 -1.29 11.67 -5.04
N VAL A 190 -0.68 12.59 -4.31
CA VAL A 190 0.51 12.34 -3.50
C VAL A 190 0.30 12.82 -2.07
N GLY A 191 0.76 12.03 -1.11
CA GLY A 191 0.80 12.41 0.29
C GLY A 191 2.10 13.12 0.63
N VAL A 192 2.04 14.08 1.54
CA VAL A 192 3.18 14.81 2.06
C VAL A 192 3.39 14.43 3.52
N LEU A 193 4.60 13.98 3.82
CA LEU A 193 5.10 13.67 5.15
C LEU A 193 5.92 14.87 5.63
N ASP A 194 5.27 15.90 6.11
CA ASP A 194 6.00 17.06 6.60
C ASP A 194 5.34 17.68 7.81
N GLN A 195 6.16 18.06 8.78
CA GLN A 195 5.67 18.81 9.93
C GLN A 195 5.79 20.32 9.65
N PRO A 196 4.85 21.15 10.12
CA PRO A 196 3.74 20.79 11.01
C PRO A 196 2.50 20.22 10.29
N ASP A 197 2.36 20.32 8.97
CA ASP A 197 1.11 20.11 8.26
C ASP A 197 1.15 18.89 7.32
N GLY A 198 0.49 17.78 7.68
CA GLY A 198 0.19 16.69 6.77
C GLY A 198 -0.89 17.08 5.75
N TYR A 199 -0.64 16.80 4.48
CA TYR A 199 -1.60 17.09 3.41
C TYR A 199 -1.43 16.16 2.22
N ILE A 200 -2.41 16.16 1.32
CA ILE A 200 -2.34 15.56 -0.01
C ILE A 200 -2.47 16.62 -1.08
N GLN A 201 -1.82 16.39 -2.21
CA GLN A 201 -1.94 17.22 -3.39
C GLN A 201 -2.34 16.41 -4.60
N ALA A 202 -3.12 17.03 -5.49
CA ALA A 202 -3.53 16.47 -6.76
C ALA A 202 -2.89 17.22 -7.92
N TYR A 203 -2.48 16.44 -8.91
CA TYR A 203 -1.87 16.93 -10.15
C TYR A 203 -2.55 16.29 -11.36
N ASP A 204 -2.62 17.01 -12.47
CA ASP A 204 -3.07 16.46 -13.74
C ASP A 204 -2.07 15.42 -14.26
N ALA A 205 -2.52 14.19 -14.50
CA ALA A 205 -1.65 13.07 -14.88
C ALA A 205 -1.00 13.23 -16.26
N LYS A 206 -1.58 14.04 -17.15
CA LYS A 206 -1.05 14.27 -18.48
C LYS A 206 0.06 15.34 -18.49
N THR A 207 -0.11 16.40 -17.69
CA THR A 207 0.72 17.60 -17.76
C THR A 207 1.55 17.89 -16.53
N GLY A 208 1.28 17.24 -15.38
CA GLY A 208 1.89 17.57 -14.09
C GLY A 208 1.36 18.88 -13.47
N LYS A 209 0.33 19.51 -14.08
CA LYS A 209 -0.24 20.75 -13.53
C LYS A 209 -0.88 20.50 -12.16
N TYR A 210 -0.53 21.32 -11.16
CA TYR A 210 -1.18 21.34 -9.85
C TYR A 210 -2.69 21.62 -10.00
N LEU A 211 -3.51 20.91 -9.21
CA LEU A 211 -4.98 21.04 -9.21
C LEU A 211 -5.52 21.56 -7.87
N TRP A 212 -5.23 20.86 -6.76
CA TRP A 212 -5.72 21.22 -5.43
C TRP A 212 -4.88 20.59 -4.32
N THR A 213 -5.03 21.13 -3.08
CA THR A 213 -4.49 20.59 -1.83
C THR A 213 -5.64 20.37 -0.84
N TRP A 214 -5.58 19.28 -0.07
CA TRP A 214 -6.38 19.08 1.12
C TRP A 214 -5.47 18.87 2.33
N HIS A 215 -5.75 19.57 3.43
CA HIS A 215 -4.99 19.53 4.68
C HIS A 215 -5.63 18.55 5.66
N ALA A 216 -4.84 17.61 6.21
CA ALA A 216 -5.32 16.68 7.23
C ALA A 216 -5.58 17.38 8.57
N ILE A 217 -4.81 18.43 8.88
CA ILE A 217 -5.07 19.36 9.98
C ILE A 217 -5.74 20.58 9.38
N PRO A 218 -7.02 20.84 9.69
CA PRO A 218 -7.75 21.95 9.09
C PRO A 218 -7.15 23.29 9.49
N ARG A 219 -7.16 24.23 8.57
CA ARG A 219 -6.72 25.61 8.77
C ARG A 219 -7.87 26.47 9.32
N PRO A 220 -7.60 27.63 9.89
CA PRO A 220 -8.64 28.52 10.42
C PRO A 220 -9.77 28.87 9.44
N GLU A 221 -9.44 28.93 8.14
CA GLU A 221 -10.39 29.18 7.06
C GLU A 221 -11.23 27.95 6.64
N ASP A 222 -10.82 26.76 7.03
CA ASP A 222 -11.52 25.51 6.68
C ASP A 222 -12.76 25.33 7.56
N PRO A 223 -13.90 24.89 7.01
CA PRO A 223 -15.14 24.66 7.79
C PRO A 223 -14.93 23.68 8.95
N GLU A 224 -14.04 22.71 8.77
CA GLU A 224 -13.73 21.64 9.71
C GLU A 224 -12.90 22.12 10.91
N TYR A 225 -12.29 23.32 10.85
CA TYR A 225 -11.46 23.88 11.91
C TYR A 225 -12.21 23.97 13.25
N LYS A 226 -13.52 24.22 13.20
CA LYS A 226 -14.38 24.29 14.39
C LYS A 226 -14.45 22.98 15.18
N SER A 227 -14.12 21.86 14.56
CA SER A 227 -14.07 20.55 15.24
C SER A 227 -12.78 20.33 16.04
N TRP A 228 -11.78 21.20 15.86
CA TRP A 228 -10.52 21.14 16.59
C TRP A 228 -10.57 22.01 17.84
N SER A 229 -10.35 21.38 18.99
CA SER A 229 -10.37 22.07 20.29
C SER A 229 -8.97 22.48 20.78
N GLY A 230 -7.92 22.25 19.98
CA GLY A 230 -6.53 22.41 20.37
C GLY A 230 -5.72 23.31 19.47
N ASN A 231 -4.42 23.37 19.74
CA ASN A 231 -3.45 24.14 18.99
C ASN A 231 -3.07 23.40 17.70
N THR A 232 -3.57 23.85 16.56
CA THR A 232 -3.24 23.30 15.23
C THR A 232 -1.81 23.58 14.77
N LYS A 233 -1.01 24.32 15.56
CA LYS A 233 0.39 24.64 15.25
C LYS A 233 1.35 23.50 15.63
N GLU A 234 0.90 22.49 16.36
CA GLU A 234 1.77 21.39 16.84
C GLU A 234 2.05 20.33 15.79
N GLY A 235 1.32 20.37 14.67
CA GLY A 235 1.59 19.51 13.53
C GLY A 235 1.04 18.09 13.66
N GLY A 236 1.25 17.29 12.62
CA GLY A 236 0.79 15.91 12.49
C GLY A 236 0.01 15.66 11.20
N GLY A 237 -0.80 14.57 11.17
CA GLY A 237 -1.68 14.27 10.05
C GLY A 237 -0.98 13.91 8.75
N ALA A 238 0.27 13.49 8.80
CA ALA A 238 1.02 13.07 7.62
C ALA A 238 0.31 11.91 6.90
N ILE A 239 0.17 12.02 5.58
CA ILE A 239 -0.44 11.01 4.75
C ILE A 239 0.66 10.20 4.06
N TRP A 240 0.91 9.00 4.53
CA TRP A 240 2.01 8.16 4.08
C TRP A 240 1.58 6.79 3.51
N MET A 241 0.27 6.58 3.33
CA MET A 241 -0.32 5.42 2.65
C MET A 241 -1.21 5.85 1.49
N SER A 242 -1.36 4.99 0.49
CA SER A 242 -2.33 5.19 -0.58
C SER A 242 -3.74 4.97 -0.05
N GLY A 243 -4.65 5.88 -0.35
CA GLY A 243 -6.07 5.72 -0.08
C GLY A 243 -6.77 4.75 -1.03
N SER A 244 -8.06 4.56 -0.81
CA SER A 244 -8.95 3.88 -1.75
C SER A 244 -9.76 4.89 -2.55
N PHE A 245 -10.29 4.49 -3.70
CA PHE A 245 -11.19 5.36 -4.48
C PHE A 245 -12.57 4.72 -4.63
N ASP A 246 -13.58 5.49 -4.26
CA ASP A 246 -14.99 5.16 -4.49
C ASP A 246 -15.50 5.93 -5.72
N PRO A 247 -15.71 5.26 -6.87
CA PRO A 247 -16.15 5.93 -8.09
C PRO A 247 -17.57 6.50 -8.00
N GLU A 248 -18.44 5.91 -7.17
CA GLU A 248 -19.82 6.37 -7.02
C GLU A 248 -19.91 7.60 -6.13
N GLN A 249 -19.08 7.66 -5.09
CA GLN A 249 -18.95 8.86 -4.25
C GLN A 249 -18.05 9.92 -4.90
N ASN A 250 -17.33 9.57 -5.97
CA ASN A 250 -16.29 10.39 -6.56
C ASN A 250 -15.26 10.85 -5.51
N ALA A 251 -14.88 9.95 -4.63
CA ALA A 251 -14.07 10.28 -3.45
C ALA A 251 -12.87 9.35 -3.27
N ILE A 252 -11.74 9.94 -2.90
CA ILE A 252 -10.62 9.20 -2.31
C ILE A 252 -10.82 9.10 -0.81
N ILE A 253 -10.54 7.93 -0.27
CA ILE A 253 -10.77 7.63 1.14
C ILE A 253 -9.44 7.64 1.88
N TYR A 254 -9.25 8.74 2.60
CA TYR A 254 -8.38 8.99 3.74
C TYR A 254 -9.18 9.48 4.96
N GLY A 255 -9.99 10.43 4.92
CA GLY A 255 -11.40 10.83 4.97
C GLY A 255 -11.90 10.84 3.50
N ALA A 256 -13.19 10.90 3.30
CA ALA A 256 -13.77 10.96 1.99
C ALA A 256 -13.60 12.36 1.38
N ILE A 257 -12.68 12.47 0.44
CA ILE A 257 -12.28 13.72 -0.21
C ILE A 257 -12.70 13.66 -1.68
N ASP A 258 -13.45 14.63 -2.12
CA ASP A 258 -13.87 14.74 -3.52
C ASP A 258 -12.66 14.84 -4.44
N ILE A 259 -12.53 13.92 -5.39
CA ILE A 259 -11.34 13.81 -6.25
C ILE A 259 -11.18 14.98 -7.21
N ASP A 260 -12.27 15.65 -7.56
CA ASP A 260 -12.23 16.76 -8.51
C ASP A 260 -11.92 18.10 -7.84
N THR A 261 -12.33 18.28 -6.59
CA THR A 261 -12.26 19.57 -5.89
C THR A 261 -11.35 19.59 -4.66
N GLY A 262 -10.93 18.43 -4.14
CA GLY A 262 -10.19 18.33 -2.89
C GLY A 262 -11.02 18.63 -1.63
N LYS A 263 -12.35 18.78 -1.75
CA LYS A 263 -13.21 19.08 -0.60
C LYS A 263 -13.53 17.84 0.20
N LEU A 264 -13.47 17.95 1.53
CA LEU A 264 -13.90 16.90 2.44
C LEU A 264 -15.42 16.70 2.36
N LYS A 265 -15.86 15.43 2.22
CA LYS A 265 -17.28 15.04 2.22
C LYS A 265 -17.71 14.52 3.58
N TRP A 266 -16.91 13.67 4.19
CA TRP A 266 -17.06 13.14 5.53
C TRP A 266 -15.75 12.58 6.06
N TYR A 267 -15.65 12.41 7.37
CA TYR A 267 -14.53 11.77 8.05
C TYR A 267 -15.00 10.91 9.22
N PHE A 268 -14.14 10.02 9.66
CA PHE A 268 -14.33 9.24 10.88
C PHE A 268 -13.00 9.14 11.63
N GLN A 269 -13.00 9.44 12.93
CA GLN A 269 -11.83 9.33 13.79
C GLN A 269 -11.89 8.01 14.54
N THR A 270 -10.89 7.16 14.36
CA THR A 270 -10.75 5.87 15.04
C THR A 270 -10.19 6.04 16.46
N THR A 271 -9.23 6.94 16.63
CA THR A 271 -8.58 7.24 17.91
C THR A 271 -8.61 8.75 18.17
N PRO A 272 -9.72 9.32 18.72
CA PRO A 272 -9.75 10.73 19.06
C PRO A 272 -8.68 11.08 20.09
N HIS A 273 -7.96 12.20 19.86
CA HIS A 273 -6.85 12.67 20.70
C HIS A 273 -5.74 11.61 20.89
N ASP A 274 -5.40 10.92 19.80
CA ASP A 274 -4.36 9.89 19.82
C ASP A 274 -3.05 10.42 20.42
N GLN A 275 -2.51 9.66 21.39
CA GLN A 275 -1.24 9.92 22.04
C GLN A 275 -0.29 8.71 21.95
N HIS A 276 -0.65 7.71 21.13
CA HIS A 276 0.04 6.43 21.03
C HIS A 276 0.68 6.21 19.67
N ASP A 277 0.56 7.17 18.74
CA ASP A 277 0.99 7.06 17.35
C ASP A 277 0.25 5.95 16.57
N TRP A 278 -1.03 5.81 16.83
CA TRP A 278 -1.89 4.87 16.11
C TRP A 278 -2.53 5.52 14.89
N ASP A 279 -1.74 5.67 13.84
CA ASP A 279 -2.17 6.28 12.59
C ASP A 279 -3.41 5.59 12.00
N ALA A 280 -4.52 6.29 11.89
CA ALA A 280 -5.79 5.79 11.33
C ALA A 280 -5.69 5.43 9.83
N THR A 281 -4.66 5.92 9.14
CA THR A 281 -4.42 5.61 7.73
C THR A 281 -3.42 4.47 7.52
N SER A 282 -2.97 3.82 8.60
CA SER A 282 -2.21 2.58 8.50
C SER A 282 -3.10 1.47 7.97
N GLY A 283 -2.64 0.78 6.93
CA GLY A 283 -3.44 -0.20 6.23
C GLY A 283 -4.42 0.42 5.23
N SER A 284 -4.95 -0.41 4.35
CA SER A 284 -5.89 0.03 3.31
C SER A 284 -7.32 0.03 3.84
N GLN A 285 -8.06 1.09 3.53
CA GLN A 285 -9.50 1.13 3.72
C GLN A 285 -10.15 0.28 2.62
N VAL A 286 -10.67 -0.89 2.96
CA VAL A 286 -11.24 -1.85 2.01
C VAL A 286 -12.70 -1.52 1.73
N LEU A 287 -13.03 -1.28 0.44
CA LEU A 287 -14.38 -0.94 0.02
C LEU A 287 -15.10 -2.17 -0.53
N VAL A 288 -16.31 -2.45 -0.02
CA VAL A 288 -17.08 -3.65 -0.37
C VAL A 288 -18.56 -3.30 -0.54
N ASP A 289 -19.17 -3.81 -1.61
CA ASP A 289 -20.62 -3.80 -1.80
C ASP A 289 -21.17 -5.18 -1.46
N THR A 290 -22.03 -5.24 -0.44
CA THR A 290 -22.60 -6.51 0.02
C THR A 290 -23.90 -6.28 0.80
N ASN A 291 -24.62 -7.37 1.08
CA ASN A 291 -25.77 -7.31 1.97
C ASN A 291 -25.30 -7.25 3.43
N TYR A 292 -25.78 -6.27 4.16
CA TYR A 292 -25.58 -6.15 5.60
C TYR A 292 -26.92 -5.94 6.30
N GLN A 293 -27.27 -6.81 7.26
CA GLN A 293 -28.56 -6.81 7.96
C GLN A 293 -29.77 -6.82 7.00
N GLY A 294 -29.70 -7.68 5.95
CA GLY A 294 -30.77 -7.87 4.97
C GLY A 294 -30.91 -6.77 3.92
N LYS A 295 -30.02 -5.78 3.88
CA LYS A 295 -30.07 -4.67 2.92
C LYS A 295 -28.74 -4.55 2.15
N PRO A 296 -28.77 -4.22 0.84
CA PRO A 296 -27.59 -3.84 0.11
C PRO A 296 -26.91 -2.61 0.77
N ARG A 297 -25.62 -2.70 1.03
CA ARG A 297 -24.82 -1.64 1.66
C ARG A 297 -23.50 -1.45 0.96
N LYS A 298 -23.03 -0.21 0.98
CA LYS A 298 -21.71 0.20 0.54
C LYS A 298 -20.84 0.38 1.78
N LEU A 299 -19.94 -0.57 1.99
CA LEU A 299 -19.21 -0.70 3.25
C LEU A 299 -17.75 -0.27 3.07
N LEU A 300 -17.21 0.31 4.13
CA LEU A 300 -15.79 0.49 4.36
C LEU A 300 -15.38 -0.37 5.54
N MET A 301 -14.37 -1.20 5.35
CA MET A 301 -13.77 -2.09 6.33
C MET A 301 -12.38 -1.60 6.67
N HIS A 302 -12.09 -1.45 7.96
CA HIS A 302 -10.80 -0.99 8.44
C HIS A 302 -10.41 -1.69 9.75
N ALA A 303 -9.31 -2.44 9.74
CA ALA A 303 -8.62 -2.90 10.94
C ALA A 303 -7.58 -1.83 11.29
N ASP A 304 -7.68 -1.26 12.49
CA ASP A 304 -6.89 -0.10 12.90
C ASP A 304 -5.74 -0.50 13.83
N ARG A 305 -4.66 0.28 13.85
CA ARG A 305 -3.52 0.10 14.77
C ARG A 305 -3.94 0.03 16.24
N ASN A 306 -5.04 0.72 16.59
CA ASN A 306 -5.57 0.78 17.93
C ASN A 306 -6.19 -0.53 18.46
N GLY A 307 -6.27 -1.58 17.63
CA GLY A 307 -6.79 -2.90 17.98
C GLY A 307 -8.28 -3.11 17.71
N PHE A 308 -8.97 -2.10 17.17
CA PHE A 308 -10.37 -2.22 16.78
C PHE A 308 -10.53 -2.38 15.27
N PHE A 309 -11.48 -3.22 14.90
CA PHE A 309 -12.06 -3.28 13.56
C PHE A 309 -13.26 -2.35 13.48
N TYR A 310 -13.36 -1.60 12.38
CA TYR A 310 -14.44 -0.68 12.08
C TYR A 310 -15.14 -1.07 10.77
N LEU A 311 -16.47 -1.10 10.81
CA LEU A 311 -17.34 -1.22 9.66
C LEU A 311 -18.15 0.05 9.54
N LEU A 312 -17.94 0.80 8.45
CA LEU A 312 -18.62 2.06 8.19
C LEU A 312 -19.51 1.97 6.95
N ASP A 313 -20.58 2.74 6.91
CA ASP A 313 -21.26 3.09 5.67
C ASP A 313 -20.40 4.09 4.90
N ARG A 314 -19.79 3.67 3.77
CA ARG A 314 -18.85 4.53 3.04
C ARG A 314 -19.52 5.70 2.33
N THR A 315 -20.86 5.72 2.25
CA THR A 315 -21.59 6.82 1.62
C THR A 315 -21.61 8.10 2.47
N ASN A 316 -21.43 7.97 3.80
CA ASN A 316 -21.55 9.08 4.74
C ASN A 316 -20.66 8.96 5.98
N GLY A 317 -19.80 7.94 6.07
CA GLY A 317 -18.90 7.70 7.19
C GLY A 317 -19.58 7.20 8.47
N LYS A 318 -20.86 6.84 8.43
CA LYS A 318 -21.59 6.38 9.61
C LYS A 318 -21.03 5.04 10.11
N PHE A 319 -20.72 4.98 11.40
CA PHE A 319 -20.35 3.73 12.06
C PHE A 319 -21.54 2.75 12.08
N LEU A 320 -21.30 1.51 11.68
CA LEU A 320 -22.29 0.44 11.65
C LEU A 320 -22.02 -0.60 12.73
N ARG A 321 -20.75 -0.97 12.89
CA ARG A 321 -20.27 -1.87 13.93
C ARG A 321 -18.76 -1.81 14.06
N GLY A 322 -18.25 -2.32 15.19
CA GLY A 322 -16.84 -2.57 15.43
C GLY A 322 -16.65 -3.48 16.63
N ASN A 323 -15.47 -4.03 16.73
CA ASN A 323 -15.06 -4.87 17.86
C ASN A 323 -13.54 -4.90 17.96
N SER A 324 -13.01 -5.21 19.15
CA SER A 324 -11.60 -5.59 19.25
C SER A 324 -11.34 -6.82 18.40
N PHE A 325 -10.23 -6.82 17.70
CA PHE A 325 -9.73 -8.01 17.01
C PHE A 325 -8.48 -8.60 17.70
N ILE A 326 -8.01 -7.99 18.79
CA ILE A 326 -6.96 -8.51 19.68
C ILE A 326 -7.54 -8.90 21.03
N ASP A 327 -6.86 -9.78 21.73
CA ASP A 327 -7.30 -10.30 23.02
C ASP A 327 -6.79 -9.44 24.17
N ASP A 328 -5.54 -8.94 24.09
CA ASP A 328 -4.93 -8.06 25.09
C ASP A 328 -5.14 -6.59 24.74
N MET A 329 -6.03 -5.93 25.47
CA MET A 329 -6.31 -4.49 25.35
C MET A 329 -6.48 -3.85 26.71
N ASN A 330 -5.70 -2.80 27.02
CA ASN A 330 -5.76 -2.12 28.31
C ASN A 330 -6.11 -0.63 28.25
N TRP A 331 -6.23 -0.04 27.05
CA TRP A 331 -6.53 1.37 26.87
C TRP A 331 -8.02 1.68 26.69
N ALA A 332 -8.78 0.72 26.15
CA ALA A 332 -10.22 0.86 25.91
C ALA A 332 -10.96 -0.45 26.16
N SER A 333 -12.18 -0.38 26.70
CA SER A 333 -13.04 -1.54 27.01
C SER A 333 -13.95 -1.95 25.87
N GLY A 334 -14.04 -1.15 24.79
CA GLY A 334 -14.91 -1.37 23.66
C GLY A 334 -15.19 -0.08 22.88
N LEU A 335 -16.21 -0.13 22.02
CA LEU A 335 -16.67 1.01 21.23
C LEU A 335 -18.08 1.42 21.64
N SER A 336 -18.33 2.74 21.67
CA SER A 336 -19.67 3.29 21.86
C SER A 336 -20.59 3.00 20.66
N PRO A 337 -21.90 3.25 20.74
CA PRO A 337 -22.83 3.14 19.61
C PRO A 337 -22.42 3.98 18.37
N GLU A 338 -21.65 5.06 18.59
CA GLU A 338 -21.12 5.93 17.54
C GLU A 338 -19.74 5.48 17.03
N GLY A 339 -19.18 4.38 17.58
CA GLY A 339 -17.88 3.83 17.23
C GLY A 339 -16.69 4.53 17.88
N ARG A 340 -16.92 5.23 19.00
CA ARG A 340 -15.83 5.88 19.76
C ARG A 340 -15.26 4.91 20.81
N PRO A 341 -13.93 4.82 20.97
CA PRO A 341 -13.35 4.02 22.04
C PRO A 341 -13.83 4.48 23.41
N ILE A 342 -14.21 3.50 24.25
CA ILE A 342 -14.59 3.71 25.65
C ILE A 342 -13.34 3.49 26.48
N LEU A 343 -12.69 4.59 26.91
CA LEU A 343 -11.39 4.54 27.57
C LEU A 343 -11.45 3.80 28.90
N ILE A 344 -10.40 3.05 29.23
CA ILE A 344 -10.13 2.52 30.57
C ILE A 344 -9.22 3.52 31.29
N GLY A 345 -9.71 4.12 32.37
CA GLY A 345 -8.97 5.15 33.09
C GLY A 345 -8.63 6.36 32.18
N ASP A 346 -7.36 6.64 32.04
CA ASP A 346 -6.84 7.70 31.17
C ASP A 346 -6.51 7.22 29.74
N GLY A 347 -6.86 5.96 29.40
CA GLY A 347 -6.59 5.35 28.11
C GLY A 347 -5.14 4.93 27.93
N ALA A 348 -4.46 4.56 29.00
CA ALA A 348 -3.06 4.15 29.02
C ALA A 348 -2.11 5.19 28.37
N LYS A 349 -2.35 6.46 28.66
CA LYS A 349 -1.56 7.57 28.11
C LYS A 349 -0.07 7.45 28.46
N PRO A 350 0.82 7.76 27.52
CA PRO A 350 2.24 7.82 27.79
C PRO A 350 2.59 8.71 28.96
N SER A 351 3.49 8.28 29.83
CA SER A 351 3.95 9.02 31.00
C SER A 351 5.46 9.16 31.04
N VAL A 352 5.98 10.09 31.87
CA VAL A 352 7.44 10.25 32.06
C VAL A 352 8.07 8.99 32.65
N LYS A 353 7.32 8.23 33.49
CA LYS A 353 7.78 6.97 34.10
C LYS A 353 7.62 5.75 33.20
N GLY A 354 6.98 5.92 32.05
CA GLY A 354 6.54 4.84 31.19
C GLY A 354 5.16 4.31 31.58
N THR A 355 4.35 4.00 30.57
CA THR A 355 3.02 3.39 30.74
C THR A 355 2.94 2.17 29.84
N LEU A 356 2.58 1.03 30.44
CA LEU A 356 2.29 -0.18 29.67
C LEU A 356 1.02 0.05 28.83
N THR A 357 1.13 -0.15 27.53
CA THR A 357 0.03 0.05 26.58
C THR A 357 -0.12 -1.18 25.69
N CYS A 358 -1.33 -1.71 25.58
CA CYS A 358 -1.70 -2.83 24.74
C CYS A 358 -2.86 -2.40 23.81
N PRO A 359 -2.68 -2.41 22.47
CA PRO A 359 -1.47 -2.81 21.76
C PRO A 359 -0.32 -1.83 21.94
N SER A 360 0.89 -2.24 21.55
CA SER A 360 2.07 -1.37 21.52
C SER A 360 1.92 -0.24 20.50
N THR A 361 2.90 0.65 20.40
CA THR A 361 2.92 1.70 19.36
C THR A 361 3.02 1.17 17.95
N ALA A 362 3.63 -0.01 17.75
CA ALA A 362 3.58 -0.67 16.44
C ALA A 362 2.15 -0.98 16.02
N GLY A 363 1.22 -1.04 16.98
CA GLY A 363 -0.19 -1.31 16.79
C GLY A 363 -0.53 -2.78 16.68
N ALA A 364 -1.82 -3.07 16.77
CA ALA A 364 -2.36 -4.41 16.61
C ALA A 364 -2.36 -4.89 15.14
N THR A 365 -2.20 -3.99 14.21
CA THR A 365 -1.91 -4.15 12.77
C THR A 365 -1.22 -2.88 12.30
N ASN A 366 -0.69 -2.85 11.07
CA ASN A 366 -0.02 -1.66 10.58
C ASN A 366 -0.23 -1.49 9.06
N TRP A 367 0.68 -0.79 8.36
CA TRP A 367 0.58 -0.40 6.95
C TRP A 367 0.50 -1.56 5.94
N PRO A 368 1.03 -2.77 6.18
CA PRO A 368 0.92 -3.85 5.23
C PRO A 368 -0.54 -4.15 4.91
N SER A 369 -0.83 -4.29 3.62
CA SER A 369 -2.21 -4.30 3.14
C SER A 369 -2.97 -5.55 3.55
N PRO A 370 -4.19 -5.43 4.09
CA PRO A 370 -5.13 -6.53 4.23
C PRO A 370 -5.64 -6.98 2.85
N THR A 371 -6.34 -8.11 2.81
CA THR A 371 -7.12 -8.53 1.63
C THR A 371 -8.52 -8.96 2.01
N TYR A 372 -9.51 -8.60 1.19
CA TYR A 372 -10.87 -9.11 1.30
C TYR A 372 -11.13 -10.10 0.17
N SER A 373 -11.65 -11.28 0.51
CA SER A 373 -12.03 -12.28 -0.50
C SER A 373 -13.55 -12.35 -0.67
N PRO A 374 -14.09 -11.97 -1.83
CA PRO A 374 -15.50 -12.17 -2.13
C PRO A 374 -15.92 -13.66 -2.14
N VAL A 375 -14.95 -14.59 -2.30
CA VAL A 375 -15.20 -16.05 -2.30
C VAL A 375 -15.59 -16.55 -0.92
N THR A 376 -15.00 -15.98 0.12
CA THR A 376 -15.28 -16.36 1.52
C THR A 376 -16.17 -15.35 2.24
N GLY A 377 -16.17 -14.08 1.78
CA GLY A 377 -16.78 -12.97 2.48
C GLY A 377 -15.92 -12.46 3.64
N TRP A 378 -14.66 -12.86 3.75
CA TRP A 378 -13.79 -12.58 4.89
C TRP A 378 -12.69 -11.58 4.57
N LEU A 379 -12.30 -10.84 5.62
CA LEU A 379 -11.12 -9.98 5.63
C LEU A 379 -9.96 -10.74 6.26
N TYR A 380 -8.78 -10.65 5.63
CA TYR A 380 -7.54 -11.25 6.11
C TYR A 380 -6.51 -10.16 6.33
N PHE A 381 -5.83 -10.21 7.47
CA PHE A 381 -4.81 -9.23 7.83
C PHE A 381 -3.84 -9.81 8.85
N HIS A 382 -2.67 -9.18 8.98
CA HIS A 382 -1.76 -9.50 10.08
C HIS A 382 -2.25 -8.81 11.35
N ALA A 383 -2.41 -9.57 12.41
CA ALA A 383 -2.74 -9.11 13.73
C ALA A 383 -1.56 -9.36 14.68
N VAL A 384 -1.20 -8.36 15.49
CA VAL A 384 -0.12 -8.44 16.45
C VAL A 384 -0.72 -8.34 17.86
N GLU A 385 -0.54 -9.38 18.64
CA GLU A 385 -0.82 -9.40 20.07
C GLU A 385 0.47 -9.02 20.81
N GLY A 386 0.48 -7.87 21.49
CA GLY A 386 1.66 -7.42 22.20
C GLY A 386 1.52 -6.04 22.78
N CYS A 387 2.22 -5.82 23.88
CA CYS A 387 2.22 -4.56 24.61
C CYS A 387 3.58 -3.86 24.44
N GLY A 388 3.63 -2.57 24.74
CA GLY A 388 4.85 -1.79 24.82
C GLY A 388 4.80 -0.81 26.00
N VAL A 389 5.96 -0.33 26.44
CA VAL A 389 6.02 0.73 27.45
C VAL A 389 6.26 2.06 26.77
N ASN A 390 5.27 2.96 26.85
CA ASN A 390 5.28 4.25 26.19
C ASN A 390 5.74 5.35 27.15
N PHE A 391 6.77 6.11 26.74
CA PHE A 391 7.32 7.21 27.51
C PHE A 391 6.96 8.55 26.88
N ARG A 392 6.59 9.53 27.71
CA ARG A 392 6.44 10.92 27.31
C ARG A 392 7.71 11.70 27.65
N SER A 393 8.23 12.52 26.75
CA SER A 393 9.34 13.41 27.04
C SER A 393 8.96 14.40 28.17
N SER A 394 9.85 14.54 29.16
CA SER A 394 9.67 15.52 30.25
C SER A 394 10.08 16.94 29.86
N THR A 395 10.81 17.10 28.76
CA THR A 395 11.54 18.35 28.44
C THR A 395 10.83 19.23 27.42
N THR A 396 9.86 18.67 26.66
CA THR A 396 9.18 19.40 25.61
C THR A 396 7.68 19.08 25.65
N PRO A 397 6.81 19.96 26.16
CA PRO A 397 5.37 19.78 26.04
C PRO A 397 4.98 19.68 24.57
N GLY A 398 4.26 18.59 24.20
CA GLY A 398 3.84 18.37 22.82
C GLY A 398 4.90 17.72 21.90
N ALA A 399 6.14 17.60 22.30
CA ALA A 399 7.11 16.77 21.58
C ALA A 399 6.72 15.30 21.74
N GLY A 400 6.66 14.64 20.59
CA GLY A 400 6.17 13.30 20.45
C GLY A 400 6.71 12.29 21.45
N THR A 401 5.97 11.25 21.65
CA THR A 401 6.30 10.12 22.50
C THR A 401 7.60 9.48 22.01
N SER A 402 8.66 9.47 22.81
CA SER A 402 9.79 8.62 22.49
C SER A 402 9.47 7.22 23.05
N TYR A 403 9.52 6.23 22.16
CA TYR A 403 9.18 4.85 22.46
C TYR A 403 10.42 4.08 22.87
N ILE A 404 10.44 3.59 24.08
CA ILE A 404 11.36 2.54 24.48
C ILE A 404 10.49 1.36 24.83
N GLU A 405 10.49 0.35 23.97
CA GLU A 405 9.86 -0.92 24.28
C GLU A 405 10.69 -1.65 25.34
N SER A 406 10.03 -2.14 26.37
CA SER A 406 10.67 -3.02 27.32
C SER A 406 11.13 -4.30 26.62
N PRO A 407 12.40 -4.72 26.72
CA PRO A 407 12.86 -5.98 26.15
C PRO A 407 12.05 -7.19 26.67
N GLU A 408 11.51 -7.11 27.88
CA GLU A 408 10.69 -8.16 28.50
C GLU A 408 9.31 -8.25 27.83
N GLU A 409 8.71 -7.13 27.40
CA GLU A 409 7.42 -7.11 26.71
C GLU A 409 7.55 -7.47 25.23
N GLN A 410 8.65 -7.12 24.56
CA GLN A 410 8.93 -7.57 23.19
C GLN A 410 8.90 -9.10 23.06
N HIS A 411 9.24 -9.83 24.12
CA HIS A 411 9.19 -11.29 24.12
C HIS A 411 7.77 -11.88 24.12
N ARG A 412 6.73 -11.06 24.34
CA ARG A 412 5.32 -11.48 24.34
C ARG A 412 4.58 -11.22 23.03
N TRP A 413 5.21 -10.53 22.06
CA TRP A 413 4.56 -10.27 20.80
C TRP A 413 4.36 -11.55 20.01
N VAL A 414 3.14 -11.76 19.57
CA VAL A 414 2.75 -12.88 18.73
C VAL A 414 2.01 -12.34 17.52
N SER A 415 2.52 -12.64 16.33
CA SER A 415 1.89 -12.27 15.07
C SER A 415 1.02 -13.40 14.54
N HIS A 416 -0.11 -13.03 13.98
CA HIS A 416 -1.09 -13.95 13.39
C HIS A 416 -1.48 -13.47 12.00
N ILE A 417 -1.65 -14.41 11.08
CA ILE A 417 -2.49 -14.19 9.91
C ILE A 417 -3.91 -14.53 10.36
N ARG A 418 -4.77 -13.52 10.40
CA ARG A 418 -6.14 -13.62 10.94
C ARG A 418 -7.18 -13.52 9.85
N ALA A 419 -8.12 -14.47 9.82
CA ALA A 419 -9.33 -14.39 9.02
C ALA A 419 -10.50 -13.95 9.90
N MET A 420 -11.20 -12.92 9.48
CA MET A 420 -12.35 -12.37 10.20
C MET A 420 -13.55 -12.21 9.25
N ASP A 421 -14.72 -12.62 9.70
CA ASP A 421 -15.98 -12.21 9.07
C ASP A 421 -16.26 -10.74 9.44
N PRO A 422 -16.14 -9.80 8.52
CA PRO A 422 -16.28 -8.37 8.82
C PRO A 422 -17.72 -7.96 9.15
N LEU A 423 -18.71 -8.75 8.74
CA LEU A 423 -20.12 -8.44 8.98
C LEU A 423 -20.57 -8.86 10.40
N THR A 424 -19.93 -9.86 10.96
CA THR A 424 -20.20 -10.36 12.32
C THR A 424 -19.09 -10.04 13.32
N GLY A 425 -17.87 -9.73 12.85
CA GLY A 425 -16.65 -9.52 13.65
C GLY A 425 -16.10 -10.81 14.23
N LYS A 426 -16.61 -11.96 13.78
CA LYS A 426 -16.14 -13.26 14.26
C LYS A 426 -14.77 -13.59 13.66
N ARG A 427 -13.82 -13.97 14.51
CA ARG A 427 -12.58 -14.63 14.12
C ARG A 427 -12.92 -16.00 13.55
N MET A 428 -12.60 -16.24 12.28
CA MET A 428 -12.92 -17.48 11.57
C MET A 428 -11.81 -18.50 11.76
N TRP A 429 -10.57 -18.07 11.62
CA TRP A 429 -9.37 -18.82 11.95
C TRP A 429 -8.18 -17.87 12.18
N ASP A 430 -7.18 -18.35 12.92
CA ASP A 430 -5.87 -17.74 13.12
C ASP A 430 -4.77 -18.73 12.73
N LEU A 431 -3.74 -18.21 12.08
CA LEU A 431 -2.48 -18.89 11.87
C LEU A 431 -1.39 -18.13 12.60
N THR A 432 -0.87 -18.68 13.68
CA THR A 432 0.26 -18.08 14.41
C THR A 432 1.51 -18.15 13.55
N GLU A 433 2.16 -17.02 13.37
CA GLU A 433 3.42 -16.91 12.65
C GLU A 433 4.62 -17.18 13.56
N VAL A 434 5.80 -17.31 12.96
CA VAL A 434 7.03 -17.27 13.72
C VAL A 434 7.09 -15.94 14.45
N ARG A 435 7.41 -15.99 15.74
CA ARG A 435 7.43 -14.81 16.62
C ARG A 435 8.18 -13.66 15.98
N SER A 436 7.49 -12.54 15.82
CA SER A 436 8.00 -11.34 15.19
C SER A 436 7.64 -10.12 16.05
N ASN A 437 8.57 -9.21 16.18
CA ASN A 437 8.32 -7.86 16.67
C ASN A 437 7.86 -6.92 15.54
N HIS A 438 7.42 -7.48 14.44
CA HIS A 438 6.97 -6.77 13.24
C HIS A 438 5.53 -7.13 12.89
N TYR A 439 4.86 -6.23 12.21
CA TYR A 439 3.46 -6.32 11.80
C TYR A 439 3.25 -7.10 10.48
N GLY A 440 4.21 -7.94 10.11
CA GLY A 440 4.14 -8.81 8.93
C GLY A 440 4.09 -8.07 7.59
N PRO A 441 4.14 -8.79 6.46
CA PRO A 441 3.96 -8.25 5.11
C PRO A 441 2.48 -8.15 4.73
N GLY A 442 2.17 -7.57 3.53
CA GLY A 442 0.80 -7.56 3.02
C GLY A 442 0.32 -8.91 2.53
N LEU A 443 -1.00 -9.04 2.38
CA LEU A 443 -1.68 -10.25 1.93
C LEU A 443 -2.36 -10.04 0.58
N MET A 444 -2.70 -11.14 -0.11
CA MET A 444 -3.46 -11.12 -1.36
C MET A 444 -4.30 -12.40 -1.49
N SER A 445 -5.56 -12.26 -1.91
CA SER A 445 -6.46 -13.39 -2.18
C SER A 445 -6.74 -13.57 -3.67
N THR A 446 -7.19 -14.76 -4.05
CA THR A 446 -7.59 -15.08 -5.43
C THR A 446 -9.00 -15.65 -5.51
N ALA A 447 -9.60 -15.54 -6.70
CA ALA A 447 -10.93 -16.11 -6.97
C ALA A 447 -10.96 -17.65 -7.00
N SER A 448 -9.80 -18.31 -6.96
CA SER A 448 -9.68 -19.76 -6.76
C SER A 448 -9.75 -20.19 -5.29
N GLY A 449 -9.86 -19.24 -4.34
CA GLY A 449 -9.90 -19.52 -2.91
C GLY A 449 -8.53 -19.65 -2.24
N LEU A 450 -7.48 -19.10 -2.86
CA LEU A 450 -6.16 -19.04 -2.27
C LEU A 450 -5.92 -17.72 -1.54
N LEU A 451 -5.10 -17.78 -0.51
CA LEU A 451 -4.52 -16.63 0.17
C LEU A 451 -2.99 -16.72 0.05
N PHE A 452 -2.37 -15.77 -0.64
CA PHE A 452 -0.92 -15.61 -0.61
C PHE A 452 -0.56 -14.78 0.62
N ALA A 453 0.08 -15.43 1.56
CA ALA A 453 0.32 -14.95 2.90
C ALA A 453 1.80 -15.12 3.24
N PRO A 454 2.67 -14.18 2.83
CA PRO A 454 4.06 -14.19 3.25
C PRO A 454 4.17 -13.85 4.74
N GLU A 455 5.23 -14.31 5.38
CA GLU A 455 5.59 -14.05 6.78
C GLU A 455 6.88 -13.23 6.83
N HIS A 456 7.06 -12.42 7.87
CA HIS A 456 8.17 -11.45 7.95
C HIS A 456 9.55 -12.08 7.78
N PHE A 457 9.80 -13.26 8.32
CA PHE A 457 11.11 -13.94 8.28
C PHE A 457 11.38 -14.72 6.98
N GLY A 458 10.83 -14.27 5.87
CA GLY A 458 11.15 -14.77 4.53
C GLY A 458 10.34 -15.97 4.07
N GLN A 459 9.41 -16.47 4.87
CA GLN A 459 8.51 -17.52 4.40
C GLN A 459 7.43 -16.92 3.52
N THR A 460 7.34 -17.40 2.28
CA THR A 460 6.19 -17.16 1.42
C THR A 460 5.29 -18.37 1.46
N THR A 461 4.01 -18.16 1.77
CA THR A 461 3.06 -19.25 2.01
C THR A 461 1.81 -19.06 1.18
N MET A 462 1.33 -20.13 0.56
CA MET A 462 0.01 -20.19 -0.06
C MET A 462 -0.92 -20.97 0.85
N LEU A 463 -2.01 -20.33 1.29
CA LEU A 463 -2.99 -20.92 2.17
C LEU A 463 -4.32 -21.18 1.43
N ASP A 464 -5.05 -22.19 1.87
CA ASP A 464 -6.49 -22.27 1.61
C ASP A 464 -7.20 -21.17 2.40
N ALA A 465 -7.90 -20.29 1.72
CA ALA A 465 -8.49 -19.10 2.34
C ALA A 465 -9.59 -19.43 3.36
N ARG A 466 -10.31 -20.56 3.21
CA ARG A 466 -11.38 -20.96 4.14
C ARG A 466 -10.84 -21.55 5.44
N THR A 467 -9.74 -22.29 5.35
CA THR A 467 -9.29 -23.13 6.46
C THR A 467 -7.99 -22.65 7.11
N GLY A 468 -7.24 -21.75 6.45
CA GLY A 468 -5.90 -21.38 6.86
C GLY A 468 -4.85 -22.48 6.64
N LYS A 469 -5.23 -23.62 6.01
CA LYS A 469 -4.31 -24.73 5.76
C LYS A 469 -3.21 -24.30 4.79
N ARG A 470 -1.95 -24.56 5.15
CA ARG A 470 -0.78 -24.36 4.27
C ARG A 470 -0.82 -25.38 3.14
N LEU A 471 -0.79 -24.89 1.89
CA LEU A 471 -0.81 -25.69 0.66
C LEU A 471 0.57 -25.73 0.01
N TRP A 472 1.35 -24.67 0.19
CA TRP A 472 2.69 -24.52 -0.34
C TRP A 472 3.45 -23.47 0.48
N HIS A 473 4.78 -23.60 0.50
CA HIS A 473 5.67 -22.60 1.07
C HIS A 473 7.03 -22.57 0.35
N PHE A 474 7.69 -21.44 0.45
CA PHE A 474 9.05 -21.23 -0.03
C PHE A 474 9.74 -20.22 0.90
N ASN A 475 10.99 -20.49 1.28
CA ASN A 475 11.79 -19.56 2.06
C ASN A 475 12.69 -18.75 1.13
N THR A 476 12.49 -17.43 1.12
CA THR A 476 13.26 -16.49 0.29
C THR A 476 14.65 -16.19 0.85
N GLY A 477 14.86 -16.49 2.14
CA GLY A 477 16.15 -16.30 2.84
C GLY A 477 16.39 -14.89 3.38
N ASP A 478 15.44 -13.97 3.23
CA ASP A 478 15.54 -12.58 3.73
C ASP A 478 14.18 -12.07 4.18
N PHE A 479 14.14 -10.94 4.90
CA PHE A 479 12.91 -10.34 5.41
C PHE A 479 11.95 -9.95 4.29
N ILE A 480 10.65 -10.08 4.59
CA ILE A 480 9.56 -9.64 3.72
C ILE A 480 8.74 -8.60 4.47
N THR A 481 8.66 -7.39 3.90
CA THR A 481 7.81 -6.29 4.38
C THR A 481 6.83 -5.84 3.29
N ALA A 482 7.10 -6.20 2.06
CA ALA A 482 6.30 -5.86 0.88
C ALA A 482 4.96 -6.63 0.83
N SER A 483 4.07 -6.19 -0.05
CA SER A 483 2.82 -6.87 -0.33
C SER A 483 2.91 -7.66 -1.65
N PRO A 484 2.41 -8.92 -1.70
CA PRO A 484 2.47 -9.75 -2.90
C PRO A 484 1.50 -9.29 -3.98
N ILE A 485 1.77 -9.68 -5.22
CA ILE A 485 0.90 -9.50 -6.37
C ILE A 485 0.72 -10.80 -7.15
N THR A 486 -0.28 -10.84 -8.03
CA THR A 486 -0.42 -11.87 -9.05
C THR A 486 -0.79 -11.24 -10.39
N TYR A 487 -0.29 -11.82 -11.47
CA TYR A 487 -0.57 -11.36 -12.83
C TYR A 487 -0.66 -12.54 -13.80
N MET A 488 -1.23 -12.28 -14.98
CA MET A 488 -1.35 -13.24 -16.08
C MET A 488 -0.47 -12.76 -17.24
N LEU A 489 0.35 -13.65 -17.78
CA LEU A 489 1.15 -13.37 -18.96
C LEU A 489 1.24 -14.62 -19.82
N ASP A 490 0.97 -14.51 -21.12
CA ASP A 490 0.97 -15.62 -22.09
C ASP A 490 0.13 -16.83 -21.62
N GLY A 491 -1.04 -16.55 -20.99
CA GLY A 491 -1.93 -17.58 -20.47
C GLY A 491 -1.44 -18.30 -19.21
N LYS A 492 -0.36 -17.82 -18.58
CA LYS A 492 0.21 -18.36 -17.34
C LYS A 492 0.06 -17.38 -16.19
N GLN A 493 -0.40 -17.87 -15.04
CA GLN A 493 -0.50 -17.10 -13.82
C GLN A 493 0.80 -17.11 -13.04
N TYR A 494 1.24 -15.92 -12.62
CA TYR A 494 2.43 -15.71 -11.81
C TYR A 494 2.06 -15.01 -10.50
N PHE A 495 2.87 -15.24 -9.47
CA PHE A 495 2.85 -14.54 -8.19
C PHE A 495 4.21 -13.89 -7.97
N ALA A 496 4.24 -12.66 -7.48
CA ALA A 496 5.49 -11.97 -7.19
C ALA A 496 5.48 -11.31 -5.82
N ILE A 497 6.66 -11.30 -5.18
CA ILE A 497 6.89 -10.68 -3.88
C ILE A 497 8.32 -10.12 -3.81
N ALA A 498 8.48 -8.96 -3.18
CA ALA A 498 9.78 -8.45 -2.80
C ALA A 498 10.21 -9.05 -1.44
N SER A 499 11.44 -9.50 -1.34
CA SER A 499 12.07 -10.01 -0.13
C SER A 499 13.51 -9.56 -0.06
N GLY A 500 13.91 -8.92 1.03
CA GLY A 500 15.19 -8.26 1.13
C GLY A 500 15.40 -7.30 -0.03
N THR A 501 16.41 -7.55 -0.85
CA THR A 501 16.72 -6.78 -2.05
C THR A 501 16.31 -7.45 -3.37
N ASN A 502 15.49 -8.49 -3.29
CA ASN A 502 15.14 -9.30 -4.46
C ASN A 502 13.62 -9.30 -4.71
N ILE A 503 13.26 -9.46 -5.98
CA ILE A 503 11.90 -9.79 -6.40
C ILE A 503 11.89 -11.27 -6.80
N PHE A 504 11.07 -12.05 -6.11
CA PHE A 504 10.82 -13.45 -6.44
C PHE A 504 9.54 -13.57 -7.24
N THR A 505 9.56 -14.38 -8.28
CA THR A 505 8.36 -14.70 -9.06
C THR A 505 8.16 -16.20 -9.12
N PHE A 506 6.93 -16.61 -8.86
CA PHE A 506 6.51 -18.02 -8.82
C PHE A 506 5.44 -18.30 -9.88
N GLY A 507 5.41 -19.51 -10.38
CA GLY A 507 4.40 -19.98 -11.33
C GLY A 507 4.36 -21.51 -11.37
N LEU A 508 3.34 -22.06 -12.00
CA LEU A 508 3.26 -23.51 -12.23
C LEU A 508 4.37 -23.97 -13.20
N PRO A 509 4.78 -25.26 -13.15
CA PRO A 509 5.63 -25.85 -14.19
C PRO A 509 5.03 -25.69 -15.58
N ASP A 510 5.88 -25.57 -16.61
CA ASP A 510 5.40 -25.38 -17.99
C ASP A 510 4.63 -26.60 -18.52
N SER A 511 4.86 -27.76 -17.94
CA SER A 511 4.17 -29.05 -18.25
C SER A 511 3.03 -29.37 -17.29
N ALA A 512 2.61 -28.45 -16.40
CA ALA A 512 1.51 -28.72 -15.48
C ALA A 512 0.19 -28.86 -16.25
N PRO A 513 -0.64 -29.90 -15.97
CA PRO A 513 -1.92 -30.07 -16.65
C PRO A 513 -2.82 -28.86 -16.40
N ALA A 514 -3.56 -28.45 -17.43
CA ALA A 514 -4.60 -27.43 -17.31
C ALA A 514 -5.62 -27.87 -16.24
N ALA A 515 -6.01 -26.93 -15.35
CA ALA A 515 -7.05 -27.20 -14.36
C ALA A 515 -8.35 -27.59 -15.08
N GLY A 516 -8.71 -28.87 -15.12
CA GLY A 516 -9.92 -29.35 -15.77
C GLY A 516 -9.89 -30.76 -16.37
N GLY A 517 -8.72 -31.39 -16.46
CA GLY A 517 -8.65 -32.81 -16.82
C GLY A 517 -8.98 -33.67 -15.60
N LYS A 518 -10.17 -34.28 -15.55
CA LYS A 518 -10.40 -35.41 -14.65
C LYS A 518 -9.49 -36.55 -15.07
N PRO A 519 -8.93 -37.32 -14.11
CA PRO A 519 -8.15 -38.51 -14.42
C PRO A 519 -9.02 -39.57 -15.13
#